data_c72b491f2b2e01f94f6b80a1432fe74d
#
_entry.id   c72b491f2b2e01f94f6b80a1432fe74d
#
_cell.length_a   1.000
_cell.length_b   1.000
_cell.length_c   1.000
_cell.angle_alpha   90.00
_cell.angle_beta   90.00
_cell.angle_gamma   90.00
#
_symmetry.space_group_name_H-M   'P 1'
#
loop_
_entity.id
_entity.type
_entity.pdbx_description
1 polymer ?
#
loop_
_entity_poly.entity_id
_entity_poly.type
_entity_poly.pdbx_seq_one_letter_code
_entity_poly.pdbx_strand_id
1 'polypeptide(L)'
;MSCANEPCETAAASAPGAGEVAGASAGASRLGLSGQVTFRNAMVFAPRRPLTRRAFARGLAVAALSAAASPLAGCVDQHPYRNADGSEQQRLVATSPAVATICDKLDLELVGVCNTTRDLPERYAELPQVGSPMSPDLETLKSLHPSCVISPNTLIDDLRPKYAGIAVACMFLDLRSVDGMYESISAMGAKFDRRDRAQALVAEYDAFMAAFRASVEGKPKPSVLVLMGLPGSYIVATENSYAGSLVALAGGQNVYAGSDQEFLNVNTEDMQARDPDIILRTAHALPDQVMQMFADEFATNDVWKHFRAVKEGRVCDLPYDQFGMSATFNYPDALQTLQPMLYSSSSQV
;
A
#
# COMPACT_ATOMS: atom_id res chain seq x y z
N MET A 1 -51.97 -23.48 29.92
CA MET A 1 -52.04 -24.46 28.84
C MET A 1 -50.61 -24.52 28.29
N SER A 2 -49.72 -25.32 28.87
CA SER A 2 -49.48 -26.77 28.71
C SER A 2 -49.20 -27.14 27.26
N CYS A 3 -48.06 -27.58 26.91
CA CYS A 3 -47.16 -28.73 26.99
C CYS A 3 -45.88 -28.40 26.23
N ALA A 4 -44.66 -28.51 26.71
CA ALA A 4 -43.85 -29.68 27.03
C ALA A 4 -43.63 -30.62 25.84
N ASN A 5 -42.40 -30.77 25.33
CA ASN A 5 -41.55 -31.95 25.49
C ASN A 5 -40.20 -31.85 24.75
N GLU A 6 -39.15 -32.11 25.47
CA GLU A 6 -37.81 -32.61 25.05
C GLU A 6 -37.88 -34.12 24.70
N PRO A 7 -36.71 -34.86 24.57
CA PRO A 7 -35.45 -34.69 23.81
C PRO A 7 -35.10 -35.97 23.00
N CYS A 8 -33.93 -35.97 22.30
CA CYS A 8 -33.16 -37.23 21.99
C CYS A 8 -31.74 -36.82 21.54
N GLU A 9 -30.74 -36.91 22.29
CA GLU A 9 -29.79 -37.93 22.79
C GLU A 9 -29.09 -38.79 21.72
N THR A 10 -27.74 -38.65 21.77
CA THR A 10 -26.60 -39.57 21.64
C THR A 10 -26.24 -40.16 20.28
N ALA A 11 -24.98 -40.06 19.85
CA ALA A 11 -23.92 -41.02 20.21
C ALA A 11 -22.56 -40.64 19.66
N ALA A 12 -21.59 -40.87 20.51
CA ALA A 12 -20.14 -40.81 20.33
C ALA A 12 -19.59 -42.05 19.59
N ALA A 13 -18.35 -41.90 19.05
CA ALA A 13 -17.26 -42.89 19.02
C ALA A 13 -16.27 -42.47 17.90
N SER A 14 -15.05 -42.37 18.01
CA SER A 14 -13.88 -42.87 18.74
C SER A 14 -12.73 -42.82 17.72
N ALA A 15 -11.58 -42.26 18.10
CA ALA A 15 -10.27 -42.49 17.46
C ALA A 15 -9.82 -43.94 17.67
N PRO A 16 -8.82 -44.50 17.00
CA PRO A 16 -7.42 -44.18 17.27
C PRO A 16 -6.44 -44.39 16.10
N GLY A 17 -5.19 -44.00 16.25
CA GLY A 17 -4.03 -44.79 15.97
C GLY A 17 -2.78 -44.01 15.53
N ALA A 18 -1.83 -44.05 16.41
CA ALA A 18 -0.45 -43.60 16.28
C ALA A 18 0.36 -44.40 15.26
N GLY A 19 1.41 -43.79 14.72
CA GLY A 19 2.42 -44.45 13.90
C GLY A 19 3.63 -43.57 13.69
N GLU A 20 4.54 -43.63 14.64
CA GLU A 20 5.90 -43.12 14.64
C GLU A 20 6.78 -44.02 13.74
N VAL A 21 7.67 -43.47 12.90
CA VAL A 21 9.04 -44.02 12.67
C VAL A 21 9.97 -42.91 12.14
N ALA A 22 11.11 -42.86 12.81
CA ALA A 22 12.26 -42.01 12.57
C ALA A 22 13.08 -42.50 11.31
N GLY A 23 13.89 -41.57 10.78
CA GLY A 23 14.93 -41.90 9.80
C GLY A 23 15.72 -40.67 9.39
N ALA A 24 16.84 -40.44 10.08
CA ALA A 24 17.84 -39.45 9.73
C ALA A 24 18.73 -39.92 8.59
N SER A 25 19.10 -39.03 7.66
CA SER A 25 20.46 -39.05 7.10
C SER A 25 20.80 -37.71 6.43
N ALA A 26 21.98 -37.24 6.76
CA ALA A 26 22.64 -36.04 6.25
C ALA A 26 23.11 -36.18 4.81
N GLY A 27 23.15 -35.09 4.06
CA GLY A 27 23.79 -35.00 2.77
C GLY A 27 23.89 -33.56 2.29
N ALA A 28 25.08 -33.02 2.37
CA ALA A 28 25.44 -31.65 2.06
C ALA A 28 25.49 -31.33 0.58
N SER A 29 25.37 -30.02 0.26
CA SER A 29 25.94 -29.26 -0.85
C SER A 29 25.29 -29.32 -2.22
N ARG A 30 24.69 -28.25 -2.66
CA ARG A 30 25.27 -27.31 -3.66
C ARG A 30 24.39 -26.09 -3.82
N LEU A 31 25.01 -24.94 -3.62
CA LEU A 31 24.53 -23.62 -4.00
C LEU A 31 24.25 -23.58 -5.52
N GLY A 32 23.01 -23.32 -5.86
CA GLY A 32 22.58 -22.92 -7.20
C GLY A 32 21.71 -21.68 -7.04
N LEU A 33 22.33 -20.51 -6.99
CA LEU A 33 21.67 -19.21 -7.05
C LEU A 33 21.13 -19.00 -8.47
N SER A 34 19.88 -19.38 -8.71
CA SER A 34 19.05 -18.77 -9.74
C SER A 34 17.89 -18.07 -9.01
N GLY A 35 18.19 -16.89 -8.52
CA GLY A 35 17.19 -16.05 -7.86
C GLY A 35 16.20 -15.51 -8.89
N GLN A 36 15.06 -16.17 -9.02
CA GLN A 36 13.86 -15.48 -9.49
C GLN A 36 13.44 -14.53 -8.38
N VAL A 37 13.79 -13.25 -8.56
CA VAL A 37 13.27 -12.17 -7.72
C VAL A 37 11.79 -12.06 -8.02
N THR A 38 10.96 -12.71 -7.23
CA THR A 38 9.52 -12.54 -7.24
C THR A 38 9.23 -11.22 -6.52
N PHE A 39 8.96 -10.16 -7.30
CA PHE A 39 8.49 -8.89 -6.76
C PHE A 39 7.09 -9.09 -6.15
N ARG A 40 7.03 -9.28 -4.84
CA ARG A 40 5.76 -9.52 -4.13
C ARG A 40 4.87 -8.27 -4.01
N ASN A 41 5.44 -7.06 -4.01
CA ASN A 41 4.75 -5.84 -3.60
C ASN A 41 4.62 -4.74 -4.66
N ALA A 42 5.09 -4.95 -5.89
CA ALA A 42 4.84 -4.06 -7.02
C ALA A 42 4.25 -4.84 -8.20
N MET A 43 2.98 -4.61 -8.50
CA MET A 43 2.31 -5.28 -9.61
C MET A 43 2.35 -4.41 -10.85
N VAL A 44 2.95 -4.90 -11.93
CA VAL A 44 3.00 -4.24 -13.23
C VAL A 44 1.99 -4.91 -14.17
N PHE A 45 1.04 -4.13 -14.68
CA PHE A 45 0.03 -4.60 -15.62
C PHE A 45 0.20 -3.90 -16.97
N ALA A 46 0.29 -4.69 -18.04
CA ALA A 46 0.23 -4.21 -19.40
C ALA A 46 -1.09 -4.66 -20.04
N PRO A 47 -1.74 -3.83 -20.86
CA PRO A 47 -2.97 -4.21 -21.55
C PRO A 47 -2.71 -5.39 -22.50
N ARG A 48 -3.48 -6.48 -22.35
CA ARG A 48 -3.47 -7.58 -23.32
C ARG A 48 -4.25 -7.13 -24.55
N ARG A 49 -3.57 -6.98 -25.69
CA ARG A 49 -4.25 -6.77 -26.97
C ARG A 49 -5.07 -8.01 -27.31
N PRO A 50 -6.38 -7.91 -27.60
CA PRO A 50 -7.15 -9.06 -28.04
C PRO A 50 -6.60 -9.54 -29.39
N LEU A 51 -6.17 -10.79 -29.43
CA LEU A 51 -5.78 -11.47 -30.65
C LEU A 51 -7.06 -11.66 -31.49
N THR A 52 -7.23 -10.85 -32.54
CA THR A 52 -8.34 -11.01 -33.47
C THR A 52 -8.11 -12.27 -34.30
N ARG A 53 -9.17 -13.07 -34.47
CA ARG A 53 -9.19 -14.32 -35.26
C ARG A 53 -8.71 -14.21 -36.71
N ARG A 54 -8.38 -13.02 -37.20
CA ARG A 54 -7.87 -12.75 -38.57
C ARG A 54 -6.37 -12.89 -38.73
N ALA A 55 -5.59 -13.08 -37.68
CA ALA A 55 -4.13 -13.25 -37.76
C ALA A 55 -3.68 -14.69 -38.08
N PHE A 56 -4.59 -15.69 -38.02
CA PHE A 56 -4.24 -17.11 -38.21
C PHE A 56 -4.38 -17.64 -39.66
N ALA A 57 -4.85 -16.83 -40.61
CA ALA A 57 -5.15 -17.25 -41.96
C ALA A 57 -4.19 -16.75 -43.05
N ARG A 58 -3.00 -16.23 -42.71
CA ARG A 58 -2.04 -15.68 -43.68
C ARG A 58 -0.62 -16.27 -43.56
N GLY A 59 -0.52 -17.50 -43.25
CA GLY A 59 0.76 -18.24 -43.24
C GLY A 59 0.83 -19.37 -44.24
N LEU A 60 0.58 -19.16 -45.52
CA LEU A 60 0.93 -20.11 -46.61
C LEU A 60 0.58 -19.51 -47.97
N ALA A 61 1.46 -18.70 -48.56
CA ALA A 61 1.64 -18.50 -50.00
C ALA A 61 2.86 -17.58 -50.21
N VAL A 62 4.04 -18.15 -50.30
CA VAL A 62 5.21 -17.49 -50.88
C VAL A 62 5.58 -18.27 -52.12
N ALA A 63 5.35 -17.69 -53.28
CA ALA A 63 6.20 -17.89 -54.45
C ALA A 63 5.96 -16.76 -55.47
N ALA A 64 7.01 -16.01 -55.71
CA ALA A 64 7.39 -15.31 -56.92
C ALA A 64 6.38 -14.35 -57.60
N LEU A 65 6.72 -13.06 -57.59
CA LEU A 65 6.93 -12.28 -58.81
C LEU A 65 7.61 -10.94 -58.48
N SER A 66 8.79 -10.78 -59.02
CA SER A 66 9.63 -9.58 -58.99
C SER A 66 9.06 -8.47 -59.91
N ALA A 67 9.41 -7.25 -59.52
CA ALA A 67 9.44 -6.02 -60.32
C ALA A 67 8.19 -5.14 -60.27
N ALA A 68 8.28 -4.10 -59.44
CA ALA A 68 8.11 -2.68 -59.78
C ALA A 68 8.40 -1.86 -58.51
N ALA A 69 9.57 -1.25 -58.48
CA ALA A 69 9.94 -0.30 -57.43
C ALA A 69 9.14 0.99 -57.65
N SER A 70 8.15 1.21 -56.79
CA SER A 70 7.66 2.56 -56.49
C SER A 70 8.04 2.79 -55.02
N PRO A 71 8.71 3.90 -54.70
CA PRO A 71 8.89 4.28 -53.32
C PRO A 71 7.54 4.77 -52.78
N LEU A 72 6.70 3.87 -52.31
CA LEU A 72 5.72 4.23 -51.33
C LEU A 72 6.53 4.72 -50.13
N ALA A 73 6.67 6.02 -50.01
CA ALA A 73 7.01 6.67 -48.75
C ALA A 73 6.03 6.12 -47.70
N GLY A 74 6.44 5.02 -47.05
CA GLY A 74 5.78 4.55 -45.90
C GLY A 74 5.73 5.72 -44.93
N CYS A 75 4.53 6.15 -44.54
CA CYS A 75 4.33 6.91 -43.35
C CYS A 75 4.99 6.07 -42.24
N VAL A 76 6.23 6.39 -41.94
CA VAL A 76 6.84 6.02 -40.68
C VAL A 76 5.91 6.69 -39.69
N ASP A 77 5.10 5.90 -39.01
CA ASP A 77 4.36 6.29 -37.82
C ASP A 77 5.43 6.84 -36.87
N GLN A 78 5.74 8.14 -37.00
CA GLN A 78 6.54 8.83 -36.02
C GLN A 78 5.62 8.90 -34.80
N HIS A 79 5.69 7.87 -33.98
CA HIS A 79 5.10 7.89 -32.66
C HIS A 79 5.75 9.10 -31.96
N PRO A 80 5.02 10.20 -31.70
CA PRO A 80 5.61 11.47 -31.26
C PRO A 80 6.34 11.38 -29.92
N TYR A 81 6.36 10.20 -29.32
CA TYR A 81 6.90 9.91 -28.00
C TYR A 81 8.02 8.86 -28.02
N ARG A 82 8.81 8.83 -29.11
CA ARG A 82 10.05 8.05 -29.17
C ARG A 82 11.25 8.96 -28.99
N ASN A 83 12.24 8.44 -28.26
CA ASN A 83 13.56 9.07 -28.17
C ASN A 83 14.27 9.00 -29.53
N ALA A 84 15.32 9.79 -29.69
CA ALA A 84 16.13 9.84 -30.92
C ALA A 84 16.75 8.48 -31.28
N ASP A 85 16.93 7.58 -30.31
CA ASP A 85 17.43 6.21 -30.48
C ASP A 85 16.32 5.19 -30.82
N GLY A 86 15.07 5.64 -30.98
CA GLY A 86 13.90 4.80 -31.28
C GLY A 86 13.29 4.08 -30.09
N SER A 87 13.84 4.26 -28.87
CA SER A 87 13.23 3.75 -27.64
C SER A 87 11.94 4.52 -27.28
N GLU A 88 11.00 3.88 -26.59
CA GLU A 88 9.82 4.58 -26.09
C GLU A 88 10.20 5.59 -25.01
N GLN A 89 9.76 6.82 -25.15
CA GLN A 89 9.93 7.85 -24.14
C GLN A 89 9.16 7.45 -22.87
N GLN A 90 9.81 7.49 -21.72
CA GLN A 90 9.13 7.27 -20.45
C GLN A 90 8.19 8.46 -20.17
N ARG A 91 6.91 8.19 -20.18
CA ARG A 91 5.83 9.15 -19.89
C ARG A 91 5.05 8.63 -18.69
N LEU A 92 5.49 9.01 -17.51
CA LEU A 92 4.95 8.50 -16.25
C LEU A 92 3.92 9.48 -15.69
N VAL A 93 2.87 8.93 -15.07
CA VAL A 93 1.88 9.70 -14.33
C VAL A 93 1.80 9.17 -12.90
N ALA A 94 1.86 10.06 -11.93
CA ALA A 94 1.69 9.74 -10.51
C ALA A 94 0.29 10.15 -10.04
N THR A 95 -0.48 9.19 -9.51
CA THR A 95 -1.87 9.44 -9.10
C THR A 95 -2.03 9.72 -7.60
N SER A 96 -0.95 9.84 -6.85
CA SER A 96 -0.99 10.29 -5.45
C SER A 96 0.25 11.09 -5.09
N PRO A 97 0.19 11.97 -4.06
CA PRO A 97 1.34 12.74 -3.61
C PRO A 97 2.52 11.85 -3.17
N ALA A 98 2.24 10.75 -2.48
CA ALA A 98 3.27 9.81 -2.05
C ALA A 98 4.01 9.18 -3.24
N VAL A 99 3.28 8.79 -4.30
CA VAL A 99 3.87 8.28 -5.55
C VAL A 99 4.70 9.36 -6.24
N ALA A 100 4.20 10.61 -6.31
CA ALA A 100 4.97 11.72 -6.90
C ALA A 100 6.29 11.96 -6.15
N THR A 101 6.27 11.91 -4.82
CA THR A 101 7.49 12.05 -4.00
C THR A 101 8.47 10.89 -4.25
N ILE A 102 7.99 9.65 -4.39
CA ILE A 102 8.85 8.50 -4.73
C ILE A 102 9.48 8.70 -6.11
N CYS A 103 8.69 9.17 -7.10
CA CYS A 103 9.22 9.47 -8.43
C CYS A 103 10.31 10.56 -8.38
N ASP A 104 10.11 11.60 -7.60
CA ASP A 104 11.12 12.65 -7.40
C ASP A 104 12.41 12.11 -6.78
N LYS A 105 12.31 11.35 -5.70
CA LYS A 105 13.46 10.71 -5.05
C LYS A 105 14.24 9.78 -6.00
N LEU A 106 13.56 9.14 -6.93
CA LEU A 106 14.15 8.30 -7.97
C LEU A 106 14.58 9.08 -9.21
N ASP A 107 14.43 10.42 -9.24
CA ASP A 107 14.74 11.26 -10.39
C ASP A 107 14.05 10.82 -11.68
N LEU A 108 12.77 10.54 -11.59
CA LEU A 108 11.92 10.17 -12.70
C LEU A 108 11.15 11.38 -13.20
N GLU A 109 11.02 11.52 -14.53
CA GLU A 109 10.20 12.57 -15.11
C GLU A 109 8.74 12.13 -15.16
N LEU A 110 7.82 13.06 -14.77
CA LEU A 110 6.39 12.86 -14.86
C LEU A 110 5.81 13.73 -15.97
N VAL A 111 4.69 13.31 -16.57
CA VAL A 111 3.89 14.08 -17.52
C VAL A 111 2.51 14.44 -16.97
N GLY A 112 2.19 14.02 -15.76
CA GLY A 112 0.96 14.36 -15.05
C GLY A 112 0.99 13.89 -13.60
N VAL A 113 0.23 14.56 -12.74
CA VAL A 113 0.13 14.29 -11.30
C VAL A 113 -1.33 14.34 -10.84
N CYS A 114 -1.59 13.82 -9.64
CA CYS A 114 -2.93 13.91 -9.04
C CYS A 114 -3.29 15.34 -8.62
N ASN A 115 -4.58 15.63 -8.53
CA ASN A 115 -5.09 16.79 -7.81
C ASN A 115 -4.92 16.55 -6.30
N THR A 116 -4.33 17.49 -5.61
CA THR A 116 -4.06 17.38 -4.18
C THR A 116 -3.96 18.75 -3.52
N THR A 117 -4.31 18.83 -2.24
CA THR A 117 -4.04 19.98 -1.37
C THR A 117 -2.71 19.84 -0.62
N ARG A 118 -2.04 18.67 -0.75
CA ARG A 118 -0.71 18.45 -0.17
C ARG A 118 0.35 18.96 -1.13
N ASP A 119 1.48 19.36 -0.57
CA ASP A 119 2.63 19.81 -1.35
C ASP A 119 3.15 18.68 -2.25
N LEU A 120 3.34 19.01 -3.51
CA LEU A 120 4.04 18.17 -4.47
C LEU A 120 5.51 18.62 -4.58
N PRO A 121 6.43 17.74 -5.00
CA PRO A 121 7.77 18.18 -5.38
C PRO A 121 7.71 19.33 -6.38
N GLU A 122 8.53 20.39 -6.18
CA GLU A 122 8.48 21.62 -6.97
C GLU A 122 8.52 21.37 -8.48
N ARG A 123 9.36 20.40 -8.92
CA ARG A 123 9.47 20.02 -10.34
C ARG A 123 8.17 19.49 -10.97
N TYR A 124 7.19 19.12 -10.16
CA TYR A 124 5.91 18.56 -10.62
C TYR A 124 4.70 19.48 -10.38
N ALA A 125 4.90 20.63 -9.72
CA ALA A 125 3.82 21.51 -9.29
C ALA A 125 2.97 22.05 -10.47
N GLU A 126 3.61 22.30 -11.61
CA GLU A 126 2.95 22.86 -12.79
C GLU A 126 2.49 21.81 -13.82
N LEU A 127 2.62 20.50 -13.50
CA LEU A 127 2.21 19.45 -14.41
C LEU A 127 0.68 19.34 -14.52
N PRO A 128 0.16 18.84 -15.66
CA PRO A 128 -1.25 18.53 -15.84
C PRO A 128 -1.79 17.66 -14.72
N GLN A 129 -2.94 18.06 -14.16
CA GLN A 129 -3.60 17.34 -13.07
C GLN A 129 -4.58 16.32 -13.65
N VAL A 130 -4.46 15.06 -13.20
CA VAL A 130 -5.23 13.92 -13.71
C VAL A 130 -6.37 13.47 -12.78
N GLY A 131 -6.91 14.38 -11.99
CA GLY A 131 -7.98 14.06 -11.05
C GLY A 131 -7.48 13.60 -9.67
N SER A 132 -8.40 13.29 -8.77
CA SER A 132 -8.05 12.85 -7.42
C SER A 132 -7.50 11.42 -7.40
N PRO A 133 -6.73 11.03 -6.37
CA PRO A 133 -6.20 9.66 -6.26
C PRO A 133 -7.27 8.56 -6.38
N MET A 134 -8.45 8.77 -5.78
CA MET A 134 -9.55 7.81 -5.81
C MET A 134 -10.36 7.82 -7.11
N SER A 135 -10.35 8.96 -7.82
CA SER A 135 -11.11 9.16 -9.05
C SER A 135 -10.28 9.92 -10.08
N PRO A 136 -9.32 9.24 -10.73
CA PRO A 136 -8.55 9.84 -11.81
C PRO A 136 -9.44 10.17 -13.02
N ASP A 137 -9.15 11.29 -13.67
CA ASP A 137 -9.77 11.67 -14.93
C ASP A 137 -9.15 10.85 -16.07
N LEU A 138 -9.90 9.87 -16.56
CA LEU A 138 -9.43 8.93 -17.56
C LEU A 138 -9.25 9.60 -18.95
N GLU A 139 -9.96 10.69 -19.24
CA GLU A 139 -9.81 11.43 -20.50
C GLU A 139 -8.50 12.21 -20.49
N THR A 140 -8.24 12.93 -19.40
CA THR A 140 -6.96 13.62 -19.20
C THR A 140 -5.80 12.64 -19.21
N LEU A 141 -5.91 11.51 -18.48
CA LEU A 141 -4.90 10.45 -18.51
C LEU A 141 -4.61 9.97 -19.93
N LYS A 142 -5.65 9.67 -20.69
CA LYS A 142 -5.51 9.21 -22.07
C LYS A 142 -4.87 10.25 -22.98
N SER A 143 -5.20 11.53 -22.79
CA SER A 143 -4.64 12.63 -23.60
C SER A 143 -3.15 12.84 -23.38
N LEU A 144 -2.64 12.49 -22.19
CA LEU A 144 -1.22 12.55 -21.86
C LEU A 144 -0.41 11.41 -22.48
N HIS A 145 -1.04 10.41 -23.09
CA HIS A 145 -0.40 9.22 -23.66
C HIS A 145 0.67 8.61 -22.73
N PRO A 146 0.34 8.26 -21.48
CA PRO A 146 1.32 7.75 -20.53
C PRO A 146 1.82 6.36 -20.95
N SER A 147 3.11 6.12 -20.81
CA SER A 147 3.69 4.78 -20.91
C SER A 147 3.39 3.93 -19.66
N CYS A 148 3.19 4.58 -18.51
CA CYS A 148 2.78 3.92 -17.27
C CYS A 148 2.11 4.90 -16.31
N VAL A 149 0.98 4.50 -15.72
CA VAL A 149 0.34 5.18 -14.60
C VAL A 149 0.72 4.48 -13.30
N ILE A 150 1.18 5.23 -12.31
CA ILE A 150 1.66 4.70 -11.04
C ILE A 150 0.70 5.13 -9.93
N SER A 151 0.19 4.16 -9.17
CA SER A 151 -0.86 4.35 -8.16
C SER A 151 -0.54 3.58 -6.88
N PRO A 152 -1.08 3.95 -5.71
CA PRO A 152 -1.01 3.12 -4.51
C PRO A 152 -1.84 1.84 -4.67
N ASN A 153 -1.36 0.74 -4.10
CA ASN A 153 -2.02 -0.58 -4.22
C ASN A 153 -3.35 -0.67 -3.44
N THR A 154 -3.58 0.17 -2.46
CA THR A 154 -4.87 0.28 -1.74
C THR A 154 -6.05 0.59 -2.67
N LEU A 155 -5.79 1.14 -3.85
CA LEU A 155 -6.78 1.49 -4.88
C LEU A 155 -6.77 0.52 -6.07
N ILE A 156 -6.06 -0.61 -5.99
CA ILE A 156 -5.82 -1.49 -7.12
C ILE A 156 -7.11 -2.08 -7.71
N ASP A 157 -8.04 -2.49 -6.85
CA ASP A 157 -9.28 -3.14 -7.29
C ASP A 157 -10.20 -2.18 -8.06
N ASP A 158 -10.20 -0.90 -7.66
CA ASP A 158 -10.98 0.15 -8.33
C ASP A 158 -10.30 0.69 -9.59
N LEU A 159 -8.98 0.90 -9.56
CA LEU A 159 -8.28 1.63 -10.62
C LEU A 159 -7.79 0.71 -11.74
N ARG A 160 -7.39 -0.51 -11.44
CA ARG A 160 -6.90 -1.45 -12.45
C ARG A 160 -7.89 -1.70 -13.60
N PRO A 161 -9.21 -1.93 -13.34
CA PRO A 161 -10.19 -2.06 -14.41
C PRO A 161 -10.35 -0.79 -15.24
N LYS A 162 -10.30 0.38 -14.61
CA LYS A 162 -10.40 1.69 -15.28
C LYS A 162 -9.23 1.91 -16.23
N TYR A 163 -7.99 1.68 -15.79
CA TYR A 163 -6.80 1.81 -16.63
C TYR A 163 -6.77 0.78 -17.77
N ALA A 164 -7.22 -0.43 -17.51
CA ALA A 164 -7.38 -1.45 -18.57
C ALA A 164 -8.42 -1.02 -19.62
N GLY A 165 -9.50 -0.36 -19.22
CA GLY A 165 -10.54 0.18 -20.12
C GLY A 165 -10.02 1.23 -21.09
N ILE A 166 -9.01 2.00 -20.72
CA ILE A 166 -8.36 2.99 -21.60
C ILE A 166 -7.05 2.47 -22.22
N ALA A 167 -6.74 1.19 -22.05
CA ALA A 167 -5.55 0.51 -22.57
C ALA A 167 -4.20 1.13 -22.13
N VAL A 168 -4.13 1.65 -20.91
CA VAL A 168 -2.91 2.22 -20.32
C VAL A 168 -2.25 1.20 -19.38
N ALA A 169 -0.93 1.06 -19.49
CA ALA A 169 -0.16 0.26 -18.54
C ALA A 169 -0.13 0.93 -17.17
N CYS A 170 -0.19 0.13 -16.11
CA CYS A 170 -0.16 0.65 -14.75
C CYS A 170 0.76 -0.16 -13.83
N MET A 171 1.24 0.50 -12.79
CA MET A 171 2.02 -0.08 -11.71
C MET A 171 1.40 0.34 -10.38
N PHE A 172 1.25 -0.59 -9.45
CA PHE A 172 0.72 -0.32 -8.11
C PHE A 172 1.81 -0.53 -7.08
N LEU A 173 2.01 0.49 -6.22
CA LEU A 173 3.03 0.49 -5.17
C LEU A 173 2.40 0.09 -3.85
N ASP A 174 3.06 -0.77 -3.09
CA ASP A 174 2.64 -1.09 -1.74
C ASP A 174 3.09 0.02 -0.78
N LEU A 175 2.15 0.88 -0.43
CA LEU A 175 2.36 2.00 0.49
C LEU A 175 1.65 1.79 1.84
N ARG A 176 1.24 0.55 2.15
CA ARG A 176 0.61 0.20 3.44
C ARG A 176 1.61 0.09 4.59
N SER A 177 2.90 0.00 4.25
CA SER A 177 3.97 -0.05 5.23
C SER A 177 5.24 0.62 4.70
N VAL A 178 6.15 0.96 5.59
CA VAL A 178 7.46 1.51 5.20
C VAL A 178 8.28 0.47 4.43
N ASP A 179 8.29 -0.79 4.87
CA ASP A 179 8.96 -1.89 4.17
C ASP A 179 8.42 -2.04 2.74
N GLY A 180 7.08 -2.08 2.58
CA GLY A 180 6.42 -2.16 1.26
C GLY A 180 6.76 -0.98 0.35
N MET A 181 6.88 0.23 0.91
CA MET A 181 7.33 1.39 0.16
C MET A 181 8.75 1.20 -0.38
N TYR A 182 9.71 0.74 0.41
CA TYR A 182 11.09 0.53 -0.03
C TYR A 182 11.25 -0.66 -1.00
N GLU A 183 10.44 -1.71 -0.84
CA GLU A 183 10.33 -2.77 -1.85
C GLU A 183 9.80 -2.22 -3.18
N SER A 184 8.78 -1.36 -3.13
CA SER A 184 8.23 -0.68 -4.31
C SER A 184 9.26 0.26 -4.96
N ILE A 185 10.04 1.02 -4.16
CA ILE A 185 11.15 1.86 -4.63
C ILE A 185 12.19 1.01 -5.37
N SER A 186 12.56 -0.14 -4.81
CA SER A 186 13.51 -1.07 -5.43
C SER A 186 13.00 -1.60 -6.78
N ALA A 187 11.71 -1.97 -6.84
CA ALA A 187 11.05 -2.42 -8.07
C ALA A 187 10.98 -1.31 -9.12
N MET A 188 10.67 -0.07 -8.73
CA MET A 188 10.70 1.10 -9.61
C MET A 188 12.12 1.38 -10.13
N GLY A 189 13.11 1.34 -9.25
CA GLY A 189 14.52 1.50 -9.63
C GLY A 189 14.97 0.50 -10.69
N ALA A 190 14.57 -0.76 -10.53
CA ALA A 190 14.85 -1.82 -11.51
C ALA A 190 14.12 -1.60 -12.84
N LYS A 191 12.83 -1.18 -12.78
CA LYS A 191 11.98 -1.00 -13.97
C LYS A 191 12.36 0.23 -14.81
N PHE A 192 12.71 1.33 -14.15
CA PHE A 192 12.93 2.62 -14.79
C PHE A 192 14.41 3.03 -14.86
N ASP A 193 15.32 2.07 -14.68
CA ASP A 193 16.77 2.27 -14.74
C ASP A 193 17.28 3.32 -13.75
N ARG A 194 16.86 3.20 -12.49
CA ARG A 194 17.26 4.04 -11.37
C ARG A 194 17.76 3.20 -10.18
N ARG A 195 18.44 2.07 -10.49
CA ARG A 195 18.89 1.11 -9.47
C ARG A 195 19.77 1.73 -8.42
N ASP A 196 20.72 2.56 -8.84
CA ASP A 196 21.70 3.16 -7.91
C ASP A 196 20.99 4.11 -6.90
N ARG A 197 20.01 4.88 -7.39
CA ARG A 197 19.22 5.76 -6.51
C ARG A 197 18.32 4.96 -5.57
N ALA A 198 17.66 3.92 -6.07
CA ALA A 198 16.86 3.05 -5.24
C ALA A 198 17.68 2.35 -4.15
N GLN A 199 18.88 1.86 -4.48
CA GLN A 199 19.80 1.25 -3.53
C GLN A 199 20.28 2.25 -2.46
N ALA A 200 20.58 3.49 -2.83
CA ALA A 200 20.95 4.53 -1.88
C ALA A 200 19.81 4.80 -0.87
N LEU A 201 18.57 4.94 -1.36
CA LEU A 201 17.40 5.13 -0.50
C LEU A 201 17.15 3.94 0.44
N VAL A 202 17.31 2.71 -0.06
CA VAL A 202 17.20 1.50 0.77
C VAL A 202 18.29 1.45 1.83
N ALA A 203 19.53 1.80 1.49
CA ALA A 203 20.63 1.82 2.46
C ALA A 203 20.42 2.86 3.58
N GLU A 204 19.88 4.04 3.26
CA GLU A 204 19.48 5.05 4.24
C GLU A 204 18.37 4.52 5.17
N TYR A 205 17.36 3.86 4.60
CA TYR A 205 16.30 3.21 5.36
C TYR A 205 16.83 2.15 6.31
N ASP A 206 17.66 1.23 5.82
CA ASP A 206 18.23 0.13 6.61
C ASP A 206 19.05 0.67 7.78
N ALA A 207 19.85 1.69 7.54
CA ALA A 207 20.68 2.34 8.58
C ALA A 207 19.79 3.00 9.66
N PHE A 208 18.77 3.76 9.25
CA PHE A 208 17.83 4.37 10.17
C PHE A 208 17.08 3.30 11.00
N MET A 209 16.53 2.27 10.35
CA MET A 209 15.76 1.24 11.03
C MET A 209 16.60 0.38 11.97
N ALA A 210 17.87 0.14 11.65
CA ALA A 210 18.78 -0.56 12.57
C ALA A 210 18.97 0.24 13.88
N ALA A 211 19.22 1.56 13.76
CA ALA A 211 19.34 2.42 14.93
C ALA A 211 18.02 2.56 15.71
N PHE A 212 16.90 2.69 15.01
CA PHE A 212 15.60 2.83 15.63
C PHE A 212 15.19 1.56 16.39
N ARG A 213 15.32 0.36 15.78
CA ARG A 213 15.02 -0.92 16.42
C ARG A 213 15.86 -1.12 17.69
N ALA A 214 17.14 -0.77 17.66
CA ALA A 214 18.01 -0.80 18.85
C ALA A 214 17.48 0.13 19.98
N SER A 215 16.88 1.28 19.62
CA SER A 215 16.33 2.23 20.59
C SER A 215 15.06 1.75 21.31
N VAL A 216 14.33 0.82 20.73
CA VAL A 216 13.09 0.25 21.28
C VAL A 216 13.27 -1.18 21.82
N GLU A 217 14.44 -1.76 21.62
CA GLU A 217 14.76 -3.11 22.10
C GLU A 217 14.61 -3.20 23.62
N GLY A 218 13.97 -4.27 24.11
CA GLY A 218 13.75 -4.49 25.54
C GLY A 218 12.67 -3.61 26.19
N LYS A 219 12.08 -2.66 25.45
CA LYS A 219 10.95 -1.88 25.98
C LYS A 219 9.67 -2.72 26.07
N PRO A 220 8.72 -2.37 26.97
CA PRO A 220 7.40 -2.99 27.01
C PRO A 220 6.71 -2.90 25.63
N LYS A 221 5.83 -3.86 25.35
CA LYS A 221 5.01 -3.86 24.12
C LYS A 221 3.56 -3.54 24.47
N PRO A 222 3.18 -2.25 24.59
CA PRO A 222 1.82 -1.90 24.94
C PRO A 222 0.84 -2.33 23.84
N SER A 223 -0.36 -2.75 24.27
CA SER A 223 -1.47 -3.03 23.35
C SER A 223 -2.11 -1.73 22.87
N VAL A 224 -2.32 -1.60 21.56
CA VAL A 224 -2.72 -0.36 20.93
C VAL A 224 -3.95 -0.57 20.05
N LEU A 225 -4.98 0.25 20.27
CA LEU A 225 -6.10 0.40 19.36
C LEU A 225 -5.83 1.64 18.48
N VAL A 226 -5.85 1.47 17.17
CA VAL A 226 -5.69 2.58 16.22
C VAL A 226 -7.02 2.85 15.53
N LEU A 227 -7.55 4.07 15.69
CA LEU A 227 -8.79 4.53 15.06
C LEU A 227 -8.45 5.47 13.90
N MET A 228 -8.96 5.14 12.73
CA MET A 228 -8.94 5.98 11.53
C MET A 228 -10.29 6.66 11.38
N GLY A 229 -10.32 7.98 11.59
CA GLY A 229 -11.52 8.78 11.43
C GLY A 229 -11.79 9.17 9.98
N LEU A 230 -13.06 9.13 9.65
CA LEU A 230 -13.66 9.59 8.40
C LEU A 230 -14.71 10.65 8.75
N PRO A 231 -15.10 11.56 7.87
CA PRO A 231 -16.19 12.49 8.17
C PRO A 231 -17.47 11.73 8.57
N GLY A 232 -17.87 11.86 9.84
CA GLY A 232 -19.08 11.24 10.40
C GLY A 232 -18.94 9.76 10.84
N SER A 233 -17.75 9.14 10.77
CA SER A 233 -17.53 7.77 11.22
C SER A 233 -16.07 7.49 11.54
N TYR A 234 -15.77 6.31 12.07
CA TYR A 234 -14.39 5.83 12.23
C TYR A 234 -14.32 4.31 12.02
N ILE A 235 -13.15 3.85 11.65
CA ILE A 235 -12.81 2.43 11.45
C ILE A 235 -11.55 2.09 12.23
N VAL A 236 -11.34 0.82 12.49
CA VAL A 236 -10.10 0.34 13.10
C VAL A 236 -9.04 0.13 12.04
N ALA A 237 -7.87 0.71 12.25
CA ALA A 237 -6.69 0.47 11.44
C ALA A 237 -5.90 -0.70 12.04
N THR A 238 -5.72 -1.79 11.29
CA THR A 238 -4.98 -2.97 11.70
C THR A 238 -3.46 -2.78 11.49
N GLU A 239 -2.67 -3.76 11.82
CA GLU A 239 -1.23 -3.76 11.55
C GLU A 239 -0.89 -3.73 10.05
N ASN A 240 -1.85 -4.06 9.16
CA ASN A 240 -1.69 -4.02 7.71
C ASN A 240 -1.95 -2.64 7.11
N SER A 241 -2.38 -1.66 7.91
CA SER A 241 -2.47 -0.25 7.52
C SER A 241 -1.14 0.45 7.77
N TYR A 242 -0.90 1.58 7.10
CA TYR A 242 0.31 2.36 7.32
C TYR A 242 0.48 2.80 8.78
N ALA A 243 -0.56 3.38 9.39
CA ALA A 243 -0.51 3.81 10.78
C ALA A 243 -0.28 2.62 11.74
N GLY A 244 -0.97 1.48 11.51
CA GLY A 244 -0.78 0.27 12.30
C GLY A 244 0.59 -0.36 12.12
N SER A 245 1.17 -0.33 10.91
CA SER A 245 2.53 -0.81 10.64
C SER A 245 3.58 0.03 11.38
N LEU A 246 3.39 1.35 11.46
CA LEU A 246 4.26 2.23 12.25
C LEU A 246 4.19 1.92 13.75
N VAL A 247 3.01 1.62 14.28
CA VAL A 247 2.84 1.18 15.68
C VAL A 247 3.63 -0.10 15.94
N ALA A 248 3.57 -1.08 15.03
CA ALA A 248 4.33 -2.32 15.14
C ALA A 248 5.86 -2.06 15.09
N LEU A 249 6.32 -1.21 14.15
CA LEU A 249 7.73 -0.81 14.05
C LEU A 249 8.21 -0.08 15.31
N ALA A 250 7.36 0.74 15.92
CA ALA A 250 7.65 1.45 17.16
C ALA A 250 7.61 0.56 18.42
N GLY A 251 7.24 -0.73 18.29
CA GLY A 251 7.21 -1.70 19.37
C GLY A 251 5.85 -1.86 20.06
N GLY A 252 4.79 -1.21 19.60
CA GLY A 252 3.42 -1.44 20.05
C GLY A 252 2.82 -2.71 19.44
N GLN A 253 1.78 -3.25 20.05
CA GLN A 253 1.04 -4.40 19.56
C GLN A 253 -0.39 -3.99 19.23
N ASN A 254 -0.78 -4.03 17.95
CA ASN A 254 -2.15 -3.74 17.56
C ASN A 254 -3.11 -4.79 18.15
N VAL A 255 -4.21 -4.34 18.80
CA VAL A 255 -5.19 -5.26 19.39
C VAL A 255 -5.98 -6.07 18.37
N TYR A 256 -5.87 -5.72 17.08
CA TYR A 256 -6.42 -6.46 15.95
C TYR A 256 -5.34 -7.13 15.09
N ALA A 257 -4.16 -7.38 15.67
CA ALA A 257 -3.09 -8.12 15.00
C ALA A 257 -3.57 -9.51 14.53
N GLY A 258 -3.09 -9.95 13.37
CA GLY A 258 -3.47 -11.22 12.74
C GLY A 258 -4.69 -11.11 11.81
N SER A 259 -5.24 -9.91 11.57
CA SER A 259 -6.24 -9.68 10.52
C SER A 259 -5.56 -9.61 9.15
N ASP A 260 -6.19 -10.18 8.12
CA ASP A 260 -5.75 -10.02 6.73
C ASP A 260 -6.20 -8.67 6.10
N GLN A 261 -7.07 -7.93 6.77
CA GLN A 261 -7.62 -6.67 6.30
C GLN A 261 -6.82 -5.48 6.82
N GLU A 262 -6.72 -4.43 6.02
CA GLU A 262 -6.08 -3.16 6.37
C GLU A 262 -6.93 -2.37 7.38
N PHE A 263 -8.25 -2.38 7.19
CA PHE A 263 -9.23 -1.70 8.04
C PHE A 263 -10.39 -2.60 8.38
N LEU A 264 -10.95 -2.43 9.60
CA LEU A 264 -12.09 -3.17 10.10
C LEU A 264 -13.21 -2.24 10.56
N ASN A 265 -14.45 -2.60 10.21
CA ASN A 265 -15.62 -2.04 10.86
C ASN A 265 -15.93 -2.88 12.10
N VAL A 266 -15.69 -2.33 13.28
CA VAL A 266 -15.86 -3.03 14.54
C VAL A 266 -16.72 -2.18 15.47
N ASN A 267 -17.61 -2.82 16.25
CA ASN A 267 -18.36 -2.11 17.26
C ASN A 267 -17.50 -1.78 18.50
N THR A 268 -17.90 -0.77 19.24
CA THR A 268 -17.16 -0.26 20.40
C THR A 268 -17.06 -1.30 21.54
N GLU A 269 -18.02 -2.22 21.64
CA GLU A 269 -18.01 -3.28 22.66
C GLU A 269 -16.90 -4.30 22.42
N ASP A 270 -16.67 -4.72 21.15
CA ASP A 270 -15.55 -5.59 20.79
C ASP A 270 -14.21 -4.88 21.04
N MET A 271 -14.11 -3.59 20.69
CA MET A 271 -12.93 -2.79 20.98
C MET A 271 -12.64 -2.73 22.49
N GLN A 272 -13.67 -2.53 23.31
CA GLN A 272 -13.55 -2.50 24.76
C GLN A 272 -13.11 -3.86 25.32
N ALA A 273 -13.66 -4.96 24.80
CA ALA A 273 -13.32 -6.32 25.24
C ALA A 273 -11.83 -6.66 25.01
N ARG A 274 -11.16 -5.99 24.07
CA ARG A 274 -9.71 -6.16 23.80
C ARG A 274 -8.82 -5.39 24.76
N ASP A 275 -9.39 -4.52 25.58
CA ASP A 275 -8.74 -3.75 26.66
C ASP A 275 -7.38 -3.13 26.25
N PRO A 276 -7.34 -2.21 25.27
CA PRO A 276 -6.10 -1.60 24.81
C PRO A 276 -5.44 -0.78 25.93
N ASP A 277 -4.10 -0.81 26.00
CA ASP A 277 -3.33 0.09 26.87
C ASP A 277 -3.37 1.53 26.38
N ILE A 278 -3.46 1.71 25.05
CA ILE A 278 -3.41 3.01 24.40
C ILE A 278 -4.42 3.04 23.25
N ILE A 279 -5.08 4.19 23.09
CA ILE A 279 -5.90 4.49 21.92
C ILE A 279 -5.21 5.60 21.13
N LEU A 280 -4.91 5.34 19.86
CA LEU A 280 -4.38 6.31 18.92
C LEU A 280 -5.46 6.67 17.91
N ARG A 281 -5.66 7.97 17.65
CA ARG A 281 -6.67 8.46 16.71
C ARG A 281 -5.98 9.24 15.59
N THR A 282 -6.34 8.97 14.33
CA THR A 282 -5.85 9.68 13.16
C THR A 282 -6.99 9.98 12.20
N ALA A 283 -6.77 10.86 11.23
CA ALA A 283 -7.76 11.24 10.22
C ALA A 283 -7.37 10.68 8.85
N HIS A 284 -8.36 10.24 8.07
CA HIS A 284 -8.18 9.95 6.64
C HIS A 284 -8.18 11.23 5.80
N ALA A 285 -9.07 12.16 6.11
CA ALA A 285 -9.24 13.45 5.43
C ALA A 285 -9.88 14.44 6.40
N LEU A 286 -9.87 15.74 6.06
CA LEU A 286 -10.49 16.81 6.85
C LEU A 286 -10.13 16.72 8.34
N PRO A 287 -8.82 16.78 8.69
CA PRO A 287 -8.34 16.45 10.03
C PRO A 287 -9.06 17.23 11.15
N ASP A 288 -9.31 18.53 10.99
CA ASP A 288 -9.98 19.35 12.01
C ASP A 288 -11.39 18.84 12.30
N GLN A 289 -12.16 18.53 11.25
CA GLN A 289 -13.52 18.00 11.38
C GLN A 289 -13.54 16.62 12.03
N VAL A 290 -12.60 15.76 11.65
CA VAL A 290 -12.49 14.39 12.18
C VAL A 290 -12.05 14.42 13.64
N MET A 291 -11.09 15.27 14.02
CA MET A 291 -10.68 15.40 15.42
C MET A 291 -11.80 15.96 16.31
N GLN A 292 -12.60 16.92 15.79
CA GLN A 292 -13.79 17.38 16.50
C GLN A 292 -14.82 16.25 16.67
N MET A 293 -15.07 15.47 15.62
CA MET A 293 -15.95 14.29 15.70
C MET A 293 -15.47 13.29 16.78
N PHE A 294 -14.16 13.00 16.85
CA PHE A 294 -13.63 12.15 17.91
C PHE A 294 -13.79 12.77 19.31
N ALA A 295 -13.58 14.08 19.45
CA ALA A 295 -13.81 14.76 20.73
C ALA A 295 -15.26 14.63 21.18
N ASP A 296 -16.22 14.85 20.29
CA ASP A 296 -17.64 14.72 20.57
C ASP A 296 -18.04 13.27 20.88
N GLU A 297 -17.55 12.30 20.12
CA GLU A 297 -17.80 10.86 20.31
C GLU A 297 -17.29 10.39 21.67
N PHE A 298 -16.06 10.74 22.04
CA PHE A 298 -15.49 10.35 23.33
C PHE A 298 -16.12 11.06 24.53
N ALA A 299 -16.72 12.24 24.33
CA ALA A 299 -17.41 12.98 25.37
C ALA A 299 -18.86 12.48 25.59
N THR A 300 -19.56 12.09 24.51
CA THR A 300 -21.00 11.82 24.54
C THR A 300 -21.36 10.34 24.59
N ASN A 301 -20.53 9.47 24.01
CA ASN A 301 -20.76 8.03 24.02
C ASN A 301 -20.15 7.40 25.29
N ASP A 302 -21.01 7.00 26.21
CA ASP A 302 -20.61 6.47 27.53
C ASP A 302 -19.76 5.20 27.47
N VAL A 303 -19.77 4.45 26.36
CA VAL A 303 -18.95 3.23 26.21
C VAL A 303 -17.46 3.55 26.35
N TRP A 304 -17.00 4.69 25.81
CA TRP A 304 -15.59 5.09 25.89
C TRP A 304 -15.09 5.30 27.31
N LYS A 305 -15.95 5.70 28.26
CA LYS A 305 -15.61 5.89 29.68
C LYS A 305 -15.22 4.59 30.38
N HIS A 306 -15.56 3.44 29.77
CA HIS A 306 -15.24 2.12 30.32
C HIS A 306 -13.88 1.61 29.89
N PHE A 307 -13.27 2.18 28.84
CA PHE A 307 -11.93 1.81 28.42
C PHE A 307 -10.89 2.20 29.45
N ARG A 308 -9.96 1.27 29.74
CA ARG A 308 -8.83 1.53 30.66
C ARG A 308 -7.94 2.66 30.12
N ALA A 309 -7.63 2.64 28.81
CA ALA A 309 -6.86 3.69 28.17
C ALA A 309 -7.47 5.10 28.33
N VAL A 310 -8.81 5.22 28.29
CA VAL A 310 -9.51 6.51 28.51
C VAL A 310 -9.41 6.93 29.97
N LYS A 311 -9.62 6.01 30.94
CA LYS A 311 -9.51 6.29 32.37
C LYS A 311 -8.11 6.73 32.80
N GLU A 312 -7.09 6.19 32.12
CA GLU A 312 -5.69 6.48 32.38
C GLU A 312 -5.15 7.68 31.59
N GLY A 313 -6.00 8.33 30.77
CA GLY A 313 -5.59 9.45 29.92
C GLY A 313 -4.63 9.06 28.80
N ARG A 314 -4.67 7.79 28.34
CA ARG A 314 -3.80 7.25 27.29
C ARG A 314 -4.51 7.22 25.91
N VAL A 315 -5.12 8.32 25.57
CA VAL A 315 -5.72 8.58 24.25
C VAL A 315 -4.93 9.69 23.58
N CYS A 316 -4.31 9.41 22.45
CA CYS A 316 -3.45 10.35 21.75
C CYS A 316 -3.93 10.57 20.31
N ASP A 317 -3.84 11.82 19.86
CA ASP A 317 -4.11 12.18 18.48
C ASP A 317 -2.80 12.18 17.68
N LEU A 318 -2.83 11.46 16.55
CA LEU A 318 -1.69 11.35 15.65
C LEU A 318 -1.72 12.48 14.61
N PRO A 319 -0.60 13.16 14.35
CA PRO A 319 -0.53 14.18 13.32
C PRO A 319 -0.89 13.65 11.93
N TYR A 320 -1.85 14.30 11.26
CA TYR A 320 -2.39 13.86 9.97
C TYR A 320 -1.35 13.78 8.84
N ASP A 321 -0.38 14.67 8.85
CA ASP A 321 0.71 14.73 7.88
C ASP A 321 1.68 13.54 7.97
N GLN A 322 1.78 12.94 9.17
CA GLN A 322 2.66 11.80 9.45
C GLN A 322 1.95 10.44 9.36
N PHE A 323 0.64 10.39 9.69
CA PHE A 323 -0.13 9.15 9.84
C PHE A 323 -1.32 9.06 8.89
N GLY A 324 -1.11 9.42 7.63
CA GLY A 324 -2.12 9.28 6.59
C GLY A 324 -2.32 7.84 6.12
N MET A 325 -2.90 7.68 4.92
CA MET A 325 -3.24 6.37 4.33
C MET A 325 -2.07 5.65 3.67
N SER A 326 -0.98 6.35 3.40
CA SER A 326 0.15 5.82 2.62
C SER A 326 1.47 6.13 3.29
N ALA A 327 2.39 5.20 3.22
CA ALA A 327 3.77 5.40 3.63
C ALA A 327 4.41 6.57 2.85
N THR A 328 5.14 7.39 3.57
CA THR A 328 5.89 8.54 3.05
C THR A 328 7.28 8.59 3.66
N PHE A 329 8.15 9.43 3.13
CA PHE A 329 9.50 9.64 3.67
C PHE A 329 9.51 10.35 5.04
N ASN A 330 8.34 10.76 5.56
CA ASN A 330 8.20 11.33 6.91
C ASN A 330 8.09 10.24 8.01
N TYR A 331 8.21 8.95 7.66
CA TYR A 331 8.14 7.86 8.64
C TYR A 331 9.15 7.97 9.81
N PRO A 332 10.36 8.56 9.64
CA PRO A 332 11.25 8.76 10.79
C PRO A 332 10.64 9.67 11.86
N ASP A 333 10.02 10.78 11.45
CA ASP A 333 9.36 11.71 12.35
C ASP A 333 8.12 11.06 12.99
N ALA A 334 7.36 10.29 12.22
CA ALA A 334 6.22 9.53 12.73
C ALA A 334 6.64 8.52 13.81
N LEU A 335 7.73 7.79 13.60
CA LEU A 335 8.25 6.84 14.58
C LEU A 335 8.77 7.56 15.85
N GLN A 336 9.40 8.73 15.71
CA GLN A 336 9.82 9.56 16.85
C GLN A 336 8.60 10.10 17.62
N THR A 337 7.54 10.48 16.92
CA THR A 337 6.27 10.94 17.53
C THR A 337 5.60 9.82 18.31
N LEU A 338 5.63 8.56 17.83
CA LEU A 338 5.05 7.42 18.52
C LEU A 338 5.79 7.02 19.81
N GLN A 339 7.10 7.19 19.89
CA GLN A 339 7.88 6.74 21.03
C GLN A 339 7.36 7.27 22.39
N PRO A 340 7.18 8.58 22.60
CA PRO A 340 6.64 9.08 23.87
C PRO A 340 5.21 8.60 24.11
N MET A 341 4.37 8.47 23.06
CA MET A 341 2.99 8.00 23.21
C MET A 341 2.92 6.56 23.71
N LEU A 342 3.85 5.70 23.25
CA LEU A 342 3.89 4.30 23.65
C LEU A 342 4.54 4.07 25.02
N TYR A 343 5.56 4.87 25.39
CA TYR A 343 6.46 4.55 26.49
C TYR A 343 6.45 5.55 27.66
N SER A 344 5.83 6.74 27.51
CA SER A 344 5.70 7.64 28.65
C SER A 344 4.69 7.09 29.66
N SER A 345 5.08 7.06 30.95
CA SER A 345 4.14 6.85 32.03
C SER A 345 3.20 8.06 32.13
N SER A 346 1.95 7.86 32.47
CA SER A 346 0.80 8.79 32.51
C SER A 346 0.97 10.09 33.33
N SER A 347 2.17 10.59 33.51
CA SER A 347 2.45 11.76 34.37
C SER A 347 2.90 13.04 33.64
N GLN A 348 2.85 13.06 32.30
CA GLN A 348 3.22 14.24 31.53
C GLN A 348 2.34 14.39 30.25
N VAL A 349 1.07 14.76 30.45
CA VAL A 349 0.28 15.46 29.42
C VAL A 349 -0.54 16.54 30.11
#